data_feccd593f20da1d84e4ec7778f82ab8b
#
_entry.id   feccd593f20da1d84e4ec7778f82ab8b
#
_cell.length_a   1.000
_cell.length_b   1.000
_cell.length_c   1.000
_cell.angle_alpha   90.00
_cell.angle_beta   90.00
_cell.angle_gamma   90.00
#
_symmetry.space_group_name_H-M   'P 1'
#
loop_
_entity.id
_entity.type
_entity.pdbx_description
1 polymer ?
#
loop_
_entity_poly.entity_id
_entity_poly.type
_entity_poly.pdbx_seq_one_letter_code
_entity_poly.pdbx_strand_id
1 'polypeptide(L)'
;PAHLWVVSVTRHGRVYNRNFNDAVYGNKESAWLMAVAYRDALLRLFPPYTRLERCTQVDSRNTSGVAGVFARYYKEHIKGWTAMLRSDGVEHRRYFSVKEYGEEKAKALAIAARQELLAHKHLNGFVTINASATQKAEATFERLLQQGMDTGDMNDMGDVGASVAVQNEMLPE
;
A
#
# COMPACT_ATOMS: atom_id res chain seq x y z
N PRO A 1 -9.55 -22.93 -24.62
CA PRO A 1 -10.17 -21.93 -23.73
C PRO A 1 -9.31 -20.67 -23.74
N ALA A 2 -9.96 -19.52 -23.96
CA ALA A 2 -9.27 -18.25 -23.88
C ALA A 2 -8.85 -17.98 -22.43
N HIS A 3 -7.61 -17.58 -22.20
CA HIS A 3 -7.12 -17.19 -20.90
C HIS A 3 -7.28 -15.68 -20.71
N LEU A 4 -7.53 -15.26 -19.49
CA LEU A 4 -7.70 -13.88 -19.11
C LEU A 4 -6.78 -13.55 -17.93
N TRP A 5 -5.93 -12.56 -18.10
CA TRP A 5 -5.14 -11.99 -17.02
C TRP A 5 -5.82 -10.75 -16.47
N VAL A 6 -5.95 -10.66 -15.16
CA VAL A 6 -6.58 -9.52 -14.50
C VAL A 6 -5.56 -8.83 -13.62
N VAL A 7 -5.32 -7.55 -13.86
CA VAL A 7 -4.54 -6.71 -12.95
C VAL A 7 -5.51 -5.91 -12.10
N SER A 8 -5.41 -6.06 -10.79
CA SER A 8 -6.18 -5.29 -9.82
C SER A 8 -5.25 -4.72 -8.75
N VAL A 9 -5.14 -3.40 -8.71
CA VAL A 9 -4.29 -2.68 -7.76
C VAL A 9 -5.13 -1.65 -7.03
N THR A 10 -5.13 -1.71 -5.70
CA THR A 10 -5.77 -0.68 -4.87
C THR A 10 -4.70 0.24 -4.29
N ARG A 11 -4.82 1.55 -4.53
CA ARG A 11 -3.92 2.58 -4.01
C ARG A 11 -4.72 3.81 -3.60
N HIS A 12 -4.42 4.36 -2.43
CA HIS A 12 -5.05 5.57 -1.91
C HIS A 12 -6.59 5.55 -1.98
N GLY A 13 -7.20 4.38 -1.69
CA GLY A 13 -8.65 4.19 -1.74
C GLY A 13 -9.23 4.02 -3.16
N ARG A 14 -8.41 4.07 -4.22
CA ARG A 14 -8.85 3.81 -5.60
C ARG A 14 -8.46 2.41 -6.05
N VAL A 15 -9.35 1.80 -6.83
CA VAL A 15 -9.13 0.49 -7.45
C VAL A 15 -8.86 0.69 -8.94
N TYR A 16 -7.69 0.23 -9.38
CA TYR A 16 -7.29 0.17 -10.78
C TYR A 16 -7.45 -1.27 -11.23
N ASN A 17 -8.34 -1.51 -12.18
CA ASN A 17 -8.65 -2.85 -12.67
C ASN A 17 -8.62 -2.88 -14.18
N ARG A 18 -7.84 -3.81 -14.78
CA ARG A 18 -7.75 -4.00 -16.23
C ARG A 18 -7.61 -5.48 -16.57
N ASN A 19 -8.27 -5.86 -17.65
CA ASN A 19 -8.28 -7.22 -18.18
C ASN A 19 -7.40 -7.31 -19.44
N PHE A 20 -6.62 -8.39 -19.53
CA PHE A 20 -5.75 -8.68 -20.67
C PHE A 20 -6.13 -10.07 -21.20
N ASN A 21 -6.77 -10.10 -22.37
CA ASN A 21 -7.28 -11.31 -22.99
C ASN A 21 -6.27 -11.81 -24.04
N ASP A 22 -5.95 -13.10 -24.02
CA ASP A 22 -5.05 -13.76 -24.99
C ASP A 22 -5.46 -13.50 -26.45
N ALA A 23 -6.78 -13.44 -26.73
CA ALA A 23 -7.28 -13.19 -28.07
C ALA A 23 -6.98 -11.77 -28.59
N VAL A 24 -6.84 -10.79 -27.69
CA VAL A 24 -6.52 -9.40 -28.04
C VAL A 24 -5.02 -9.24 -28.26
N TYR A 25 -4.19 -9.88 -27.44
CA TYR A 25 -2.73 -9.76 -27.46
C TYR A 25 -2.04 -10.89 -28.22
N GLY A 26 -2.79 -11.70 -28.96
CA GLY A 26 -2.30 -12.74 -29.85
C GLY A 26 -2.00 -14.08 -29.17
N ASN A 27 -1.51 -14.12 -27.95
CA ASN A 27 -1.24 -15.33 -27.20
C ASN A 27 -1.18 -15.07 -25.68
N LYS A 28 -1.18 -16.15 -24.90
CA LYS A 28 -1.17 -16.11 -23.43
C LYS A 28 0.05 -15.39 -22.85
N GLU A 29 1.21 -15.56 -23.47
CA GLU A 29 2.48 -15.00 -23.00
C GLU A 29 2.54 -13.49 -23.22
N SER A 30 2.10 -13.03 -24.38
CA SER A 30 1.99 -11.60 -24.70
C SER A 30 0.97 -10.90 -23.79
N ALA A 31 -0.21 -11.48 -23.59
CA ALA A 31 -1.22 -10.96 -22.66
C ALA A 31 -0.70 -10.87 -21.23
N TRP A 32 0.07 -11.87 -20.77
CA TRP A 32 0.71 -11.85 -19.46
C TRP A 32 1.76 -10.74 -19.33
N LEU A 33 2.61 -10.55 -20.34
CA LEU A 33 3.62 -9.48 -20.36
C LEU A 33 2.98 -8.10 -20.28
N MET A 34 1.91 -7.88 -21.06
CA MET A 34 1.17 -6.63 -21.03
C MET A 34 0.51 -6.39 -19.66
N ALA A 35 -0.02 -7.43 -19.03
CA ALA A 35 -0.56 -7.35 -17.68
C ALA A 35 0.51 -6.98 -16.66
N VAL A 36 1.71 -7.57 -16.76
CA VAL A 36 2.85 -7.26 -15.89
C VAL A 36 3.34 -5.83 -16.11
N ALA A 37 3.53 -5.43 -17.37
CA ALA A 37 3.97 -4.07 -17.72
C ALA A 37 2.98 -3.00 -17.18
N TYR A 38 1.68 -3.23 -17.34
CA TYR A 38 0.64 -2.36 -16.79
C TYR A 38 0.69 -2.30 -15.25
N ARG A 39 0.81 -3.46 -14.58
CA ARG A 39 0.98 -3.49 -13.12
C ARG A 39 2.19 -2.68 -12.66
N ASP A 40 3.33 -2.86 -13.33
CA ASP A 40 4.58 -2.22 -12.94
C ASP A 40 4.55 -0.71 -13.23
N ALA A 41 3.85 -0.28 -14.29
CA ALA A 41 3.57 1.13 -14.53
C ALA A 41 2.71 1.73 -13.40
N LEU A 42 1.65 1.03 -12.98
CA LEU A 42 0.81 1.47 -11.85
C LEU A 42 1.62 1.55 -10.54
N LEU A 43 2.52 0.60 -10.29
CA LEU A 43 3.34 0.60 -9.08
C LEU A 43 4.38 1.73 -9.08
N ARG A 44 4.84 2.18 -10.25
CA ARG A 44 5.73 3.35 -10.39
C ARG A 44 4.98 4.65 -10.20
N LEU A 45 3.80 4.78 -10.81
CA LEU A 45 2.94 5.98 -10.67
C LEU A 45 2.36 6.12 -9.27
N PHE A 46 1.97 4.99 -8.68
CA PHE A 46 1.35 4.91 -7.36
C PHE A 46 2.15 3.94 -6.48
N PRO A 47 3.31 4.35 -5.95
CA PRO A 47 4.12 3.47 -5.13
C PRO A 47 3.33 2.95 -3.93
N PRO A 48 3.66 1.75 -3.42
CA PRO A 48 3.05 1.24 -2.21
C PRO A 48 3.39 2.16 -1.04
N TYR A 49 2.50 2.19 -0.05
CA TYR A 49 2.79 2.90 1.18
C TYR A 49 4.11 2.42 1.79
N THR A 50 4.92 3.35 2.25
CA THR A 50 6.04 3.05 3.13
C THR A 50 5.53 2.42 4.43
N ARG A 51 6.39 1.74 5.16
CA ARG A 51 6.04 1.20 6.49
C ARG A 51 5.60 2.32 7.44
N LEU A 52 6.24 3.49 7.35
CA LEU A 52 5.89 4.66 8.14
C LEU A 52 4.49 5.16 7.80
N GLU A 53 4.20 5.42 6.53
CA GLU A 53 2.86 5.85 6.09
C GLU A 53 1.78 4.86 6.52
N ARG A 54 2.04 3.56 6.39
CA ARG A 54 1.11 2.53 6.85
C ARG A 54 0.89 2.55 8.36
N CYS A 55 1.93 2.79 9.14
CA CYS A 55 1.85 2.88 10.60
C CYS A 55 1.16 4.16 11.09
N THR A 56 1.08 5.20 10.24
CA THR A 56 0.45 6.48 10.56
C THR A 56 -0.98 6.61 10.02
N GLN A 57 -1.44 5.68 9.17
CA GLN A 57 -2.82 5.67 8.69
C GLN A 57 -3.80 5.43 9.85
N VAL A 58 -4.71 6.38 10.04
CA VAL A 58 -5.78 6.27 11.02
C VAL A 58 -6.92 5.43 10.43
N ASP A 59 -7.27 4.33 11.09
CA ASP A 59 -8.41 3.49 10.74
C ASP A 59 -9.72 4.18 11.14
N SER A 60 -10.81 3.97 10.39
CA SER A 60 -12.13 4.54 10.69
C SER A 60 -12.68 4.15 12.07
N ARG A 61 -12.20 3.04 12.63
CA ARG A 61 -12.55 2.57 13.99
C ARG A 61 -11.70 3.20 15.08
N ASN A 62 -10.72 4.02 14.73
CA ASN A 62 -9.83 4.62 15.70
C ASN A 62 -10.51 5.80 16.41
N THR A 63 -10.67 5.70 17.73
CA THR A 63 -11.30 6.73 18.57
C THR A 63 -10.31 7.73 19.16
N SER A 64 -9.00 7.46 19.09
CA SER A 64 -7.97 8.35 19.64
C SER A 64 -7.61 9.52 18.70
N GLY A 65 -7.87 9.37 17.39
CA GLY A 65 -7.38 10.25 16.34
C GLY A 65 -5.93 10.00 15.92
N VAL A 66 -5.21 9.07 16.56
CA VAL A 66 -3.82 8.73 16.26
C VAL A 66 -3.66 7.23 16.01
N ALA A 67 -3.09 6.87 14.87
CA ALA A 67 -2.86 5.48 14.51
C ALA A 67 -1.95 4.78 15.53
N GLY A 68 -2.37 3.60 15.99
CA GLY A 68 -1.63 2.82 16.98
C GLY A 68 -1.79 3.30 18.42
N VAL A 69 -2.68 4.26 18.68
CA VAL A 69 -3.14 4.63 20.02
C VAL A 69 -4.60 4.22 20.17
N PHE A 70 -4.94 3.53 21.23
CA PHE A 70 -6.31 3.07 21.48
C PHE A 70 -6.64 2.99 22.96
N ALA A 71 -7.91 3.22 23.28
CA ALA A 71 -8.45 3.09 24.63
C ALA A 71 -8.59 1.61 25.04
N ARG A 72 -8.31 1.31 26.29
CA ARG A 72 -8.61 0.04 26.93
C ARG A 72 -9.83 0.23 27.81
N TYR A 73 -10.87 -0.52 27.53
CA TYR A 73 -12.11 -0.49 28.26
C TYR A 73 -12.17 -1.58 29.34
N TYR A 74 -12.81 -1.27 30.43
CA TYR A 74 -13.33 -2.23 31.39
C TYR A 74 -14.81 -1.91 31.61
N LYS A 75 -15.68 -2.82 31.22
CA LYS A 75 -17.10 -2.55 31.04
C LYS A 75 -17.28 -1.33 30.11
N GLU A 76 -17.97 -0.29 30.53
CA GLU A 76 -18.25 0.92 29.75
C GLU A 76 -17.24 2.07 29.99
N HIS A 77 -16.27 1.88 30.89
CA HIS A 77 -15.32 2.92 31.27
C HIS A 77 -13.93 2.71 30.65
N ILE A 78 -13.27 3.78 30.26
CA ILE A 78 -11.89 3.75 29.82
C ILE A 78 -10.99 3.50 31.02
N LYS A 79 -10.32 2.35 31.04
CA LYS A 79 -9.35 1.97 32.07
C LYS A 79 -7.98 2.59 31.84
N GLY A 80 -7.62 2.81 30.60
CA GLY A 80 -6.33 3.37 30.21
C GLY A 80 -6.16 3.48 28.70
N TRP A 81 -5.05 4.05 28.30
CA TRP A 81 -4.65 4.24 26.91
C TRP A 81 -3.40 3.44 26.60
N THR A 82 -3.34 2.90 25.41
CA THR A 82 -2.19 2.09 24.95
C THR A 82 -1.63 2.65 23.66
N ALA A 83 -0.32 2.88 23.64
CA ALA A 83 0.44 3.07 22.42
C ALA A 83 1.02 1.73 21.96
N MET A 84 0.90 1.40 20.68
CA MET A 84 1.39 0.15 20.12
C MET A 84 2.06 0.39 18.77
N LEU A 85 3.21 -0.26 18.54
CA LEU A 85 3.88 -0.34 17.25
C LEU A 85 4.36 -1.76 17.03
N ARG A 86 4.01 -2.34 15.88
CA ARG A 86 4.60 -3.60 15.43
C ARG A 86 5.67 -3.32 14.38
N SER A 87 6.92 -3.69 14.67
CA SER A 87 8.06 -3.53 13.76
C SER A 87 8.90 -4.81 13.80
N ASP A 88 9.26 -5.30 12.60
CA ASP A 88 10.13 -6.47 12.42
C ASP A 88 9.65 -7.72 13.18
N GLY A 89 8.33 -7.93 13.21
CA GLY A 89 7.69 -9.04 13.91
C GLY A 89 7.54 -8.83 15.42
N VAL A 90 8.15 -7.79 15.99
CA VAL A 90 8.10 -7.49 17.43
C VAL A 90 7.02 -6.43 17.69
N GLU A 91 6.20 -6.68 18.71
CA GLU A 91 5.20 -5.74 19.19
C GLU A 91 5.76 -4.93 20.35
N HIS A 92 5.81 -3.61 20.19
CA HIS A 92 6.17 -2.65 21.22
C HIS A 92 4.91 -2.00 21.74
N ARG A 93 4.66 -2.12 23.06
CA ARG A 93 3.46 -1.62 23.70
C ARG A 93 3.81 -0.83 24.95
N ARG A 94 3.13 0.34 25.15
CA ARG A 94 3.18 1.12 26.38
C ARG A 94 1.75 1.41 26.82
N TYR A 95 1.45 1.18 28.08
CA TYR A 95 0.13 1.38 28.69
C TYR A 95 0.16 2.48 29.74
N PHE A 96 -0.86 3.32 29.76
CA PHE A 96 -1.04 4.43 30.69
C PHE A 96 -2.41 4.32 31.34
N SER A 97 -2.44 4.21 32.67
CA SER A 97 -3.64 4.01 33.46
C SER A 97 -4.39 5.33 33.67
N VAL A 98 -5.70 5.34 33.43
CA VAL A 98 -6.56 6.49 33.76
C VAL A 98 -6.63 6.72 35.26
N LYS A 99 -6.57 5.65 36.08
CA LYS A 99 -6.54 5.75 37.53
C LYS A 99 -5.33 6.56 38.05
N GLU A 100 -4.20 6.43 37.38
CA GLU A 100 -2.93 7.06 37.79
C GLU A 100 -2.78 8.48 37.24
N TYR A 101 -3.14 8.69 35.98
CA TYR A 101 -2.85 9.95 35.28
C TYR A 101 -4.09 10.80 34.97
N GLY A 102 -5.30 10.27 35.14
CA GLY A 102 -6.49 10.86 34.56
C GLY A 102 -6.61 10.56 33.06
N GLU A 103 -7.80 10.72 32.49
CA GLU A 103 -8.07 10.29 31.12
C GLU A 103 -7.29 11.08 30.06
N GLU A 104 -7.33 12.41 30.14
CA GLU A 104 -6.66 13.31 29.18
C GLU A 104 -5.14 13.13 29.20
N LYS A 105 -4.55 13.10 30.40
CA LYS A 105 -3.11 12.94 30.56
C LYS A 105 -2.64 11.55 30.12
N ALA A 106 -3.39 10.50 30.44
CA ALA A 106 -3.09 9.14 29.99
C ALA A 106 -3.13 9.03 28.47
N LYS A 107 -4.11 9.68 27.81
CA LYS A 107 -4.20 9.78 26.35
C LYS A 107 -3.01 10.55 25.77
N ALA A 108 -2.67 11.70 26.32
CA ALA A 108 -1.51 12.50 25.86
C ALA A 108 -0.19 11.73 25.99
N LEU A 109 0.03 11.02 27.10
CA LEU A 109 1.20 10.19 27.31
C LEU A 109 1.28 9.01 26.31
N ALA A 110 0.15 8.41 25.99
CA ALA A 110 0.09 7.35 24.97
C ALA A 110 0.42 7.89 23.57
N ILE A 111 -0.05 9.10 23.23
CA ILE A 111 0.29 9.76 21.96
C ILE A 111 1.78 10.06 21.90
N ALA A 112 2.36 10.65 22.94
CA ALA A 112 3.80 10.93 23.02
C ALA A 112 4.64 9.65 22.90
N ALA A 113 4.27 8.60 23.64
CA ALA A 113 4.92 7.30 23.55
C ALA A 113 4.83 6.67 22.14
N ARG A 114 3.72 6.90 21.41
CA ARG A 114 3.58 6.46 20.02
C ARG A 114 4.55 7.19 19.09
N GLN A 115 4.71 8.49 19.27
CA GLN A 115 5.67 9.29 18.49
C GLN A 115 7.11 8.84 18.75
N GLU A 116 7.48 8.60 20.00
CA GLU A 116 8.79 8.04 20.34
C GLU A 116 9.03 6.68 19.67
N LEU A 117 8.04 5.76 19.72
CA LEU A 117 8.16 4.45 19.08
C LEU A 117 8.38 4.58 17.56
N LEU A 118 7.72 5.53 16.89
CA LEU A 118 7.90 5.79 15.47
C LEU A 118 9.28 6.38 15.16
N ALA A 119 9.78 7.29 16.00
CA ALA A 119 11.08 7.95 15.81
C ALA A 119 12.26 6.97 15.95
N HIS A 120 12.14 5.98 16.84
CA HIS A 120 13.21 5.01 17.12
C HIS A 120 13.24 3.79 16.19
N LYS A 121 12.31 3.68 15.24
CA LYS A 121 12.25 2.52 14.34
C LYS A 121 12.55 2.91 12.90
N HIS A 122 13.41 2.11 12.25
CA HIS A 122 13.70 2.25 10.83
C HIS A 122 12.49 1.79 9.99
N LEU A 123 11.56 2.69 9.72
CA LEU A 123 10.34 2.43 8.96
C LEU A 123 10.45 2.88 7.49
N ASN A 124 11.66 3.16 7.00
CA ASN A 124 11.92 3.70 5.67
C ASN A 124 11.79 2.67 4.53
N GLY A 125 11.45 1.42 4.83
CA GLY A 125 11.26 0.39 3.80
C GLY A 125 9.84 0.39 3.24
N PHE A 126 9.71 0.09 1.95
CA PHE A 126 8.41 -0.22 1.34
C PHE A 126 7.89 -1.58 1.82
N VAL A 127 6.57 -1.74 1.88
CA VAL A 127 5.95 -3.04 2.04
C VAL A 127 6.17 -3.80 0.74
N THR A 128 7.14 -4.70 0.72
CA THR A 128 7.51 -5.49 -0.47
C THR A 128 6.36 -6.42 -0.84
N ILE A 129 5.81 -6.23 -2.03
CA ILE A 129 4.86 -7.15 -2.62
C ILE A 129 5.61 -7.92 -3.71
N ASN A 130 5.86 -9.21 -3.45
CA ASN A 130 6.34 -10.22 -4.41
C ASN A 130 7.49 -9.81 -5.36
N ALA A 131 8.69 -9.62 -4.85
CA ALA A 131 9.91 -9.49 -5.65
C ALA A 131 10.10 -10.67 -6.65
N SER A 132 9.66 -11.89 -6.29
CA SER A 132 9.78 -13.06 -7.15
C SER A 132 8.92 -13.01 -8.42
N ALA A 133 7.77 -12.36 -8.39
CA ALA A 133 6.90 -12.22 -9.57
C ALA A 133 7.48 -11.20 -10.56
N THR A 134 8.03 -10.10 -10.07
CA THR A 134 8.73 -9.09 -10.88
C THR A 134 9.97 -9.68 -11.56
N GLN A 135 10.76 -10.43 -10.83
CA GLN A 135 11.97 -11.07 -11.33
C GLN A 135 11.67 -12.12 -12.43
N LYS A 136 10.60 -12.90 -12.28
CA LYS A 136 10.12 -13.82 -13.32
C LYS A 136 9.61 -13.09 -14.55
N ALA A 137 8.95 -11.94 -14.37
CA ALA A 137 8.47 -11.11 -15.47
C ALA A 137 9.62 -10.52 -16.28
N GLU A 138 10.65 -9.98 -15.61
CA GLU A 138 11.86 -9.45 -16.23
C GLU A 138 12.57 -10.54 -17.04
N ALA A 139 12.81 -11.72 -16.47
CA ALA A 139 13.43 -12.83 -17.15
C ALA A 139 12.65 -13.32 -18.39
N THR A 140 11.32 -13.31 -18.32
CA THR A 140 10.48 -13.68 -19.48
C THR A 140 10.49 -12.60 -20.54
N PHE A 141 10.48 -11.32 -20.17
CA PHE A 141 10.58 -10.20 -21.08
C PHE A 141 11.92 -10.22 -21.86
N GLU A 142 13.04 -10.41 -21.15
CA GLU A 142 14.35 -10.56 -21.77
C GLU A 142 14.39 -11.73 -22.75
N ARG A 143 13.80 -12.87 -22.40
CA ARG A 143 13.72 -14.03 -23.28
C ARG A 143 12.94 -13.75 -24.56
N LEU A 144 11.81 -13.03 -24.48
CA LEU A 144 10.99 -12.68 -25.65
C LEU A 144 11.66 -11.65 -26.55
N LEU A 145 12.37 -10.67 -25.98
CA LEU A 145 13.21 -9.76 -26.75
C LEU A 145 14.30 -10.50 -27.54
N GLN A 146 14.93 -11.50 -26.91
CA GLN A 146 15.93 -12.34 -27.57
C GLN A 146 15.32 -13.21 -28.70
N GLN A 147 14.04 -13.56 -28.61
CA GLN A 147 13.31 -14.31 -29.63
C GLN A 147 12.76 -13.43 -30.77
N GLY A 148 13.03 -12.12 -30.77
CA GLY A 148 12.62 -11.20 -31.84
C GLY A 148 11.12 -10.92 -31.89
N MET A 149 10.40 -11.12 -30.80
CA MET A 149 8.99 -10.71 -30.74
C MET A 149 8.89 -9.19 -30.69
N ASP A 150 8.19 -8.63 -31.67
CA ASP A 150 7.95 -7.20 -31.79
C ASP A 150 7.08 -6.72 -30.62
N THR A 151 7.65 -5.86 -29.78
CA THR A 151 6.95 -5.22 -28.66
C THR A 151 6.18 -3.98 -29.10
N GLY A 152 5.84 -3.87 -30.38
CA GLY A 152 5.38 -2.67 -31.09
C GLY A 152 4.10 -1.99 -30.57
N ASP A 153 3.44 -2.51 -29.55
CA ASP A 153 2.19 -1.94 -29.04
C ASP A 153 2.29 -1.30 -27.65
N MET A 154 3.52 -0.90 -27.26
CA MET A 154 3.72 -0.15 -26.01
C MET A 154 3.26 1.33 -26.09
N ASN A 155 2.85 1.81 -27.26
CA ASN A 155 2.41 3.20 -27.44
C ASN A 155 1.02 3.51 -26.87
N ASP A 156 0.19 2.51 -26.55
CA ASP A 156 -1.12 2.72 -25.88
C ASP A 156 -0.97 3.05 -24.36
N MET A 157 0.24 2.97 -23.82
CA MET A 157 0.51 3.40 -22.45
C MET A 157 0.53 4.94 -22.27
N GLY A 158 0.55 5.72 -23.36
CA GLY A 158 0.55 7.18 -23.32
C GLY A 158 -0.77 7.78 -22.82
N ASP A 159 -1.87 7.07 -23.01
CA ASP A 159 -3.21 7.59 -22.63
C ASP A 159 -3.54 7.39 -21.11
N VAL A 160 -2.93 6.42 -20.46
CA VAL A 160 -3.14 6.20 -19.02
C VAL A 160 -2.49 7.31 -18.18
N GLY A 161 -1.37 7.86 -18.65
CA GLY A 161 -0.67 8.97 -17.98
C GLY A 161 -1.42 10.32 -18.11
N ALA A 162 -1.99 10.59 -19.27
CA ALA A 162 -2.69 11.85 -19.54
C ALA A 162 -4.04 11.93 -18.80
N SER A 163 -4.78 10.82 -18.72
CA SER A 163 -6.06 10.78 -18.01
C SER A 163 -5.93 10.92 -16.50
N VAL A 164 -4.80 10.52 -15.92
CA VAL A 164 -4.55 10.64 -14.47
C VAL A 164 -4.07 12.03 -14.09
N ALA A 165 -3.32 12.72 -14.95
CA ALA A 165 -2.85 14.09 -14.70
C ALA A 165 -4.02 15.11 -14.68
N VAL A 166 -5.02 14.95 -15.53
CA VAL A 166 -6.18 15.86 -15.62
C VAL A 166 -7.11 15.76 -14.38
N GLN A 167 -7.14 14.63 -13.68
CA GLN A 167 -7.99 14.49 -12.49
C GLN A 167 -7.34 14.99 -11.19
N ASN A 168 -6.06 15.35 -11.21
CA ASN A 168 -5.37 15.85 -10.01
C ASN A 168 -5.37 17.38 -9.89
N GLU A 169 -5.84 18.12 -10.93
CA GLU A 169 -5.88 19.58 -10.94
C GLU A 169 -7.20 20.20 -10.46
N MET A 170 -8.19 19.39 -10.04
CA MET A 170 -9.44 19.91 -9.49
C MET A 170 -9.69 19.46 -8.05
N LEU A 171 -8.87 19.92 -7.11
CA LEU A 171 -9.24 20.07 -5.71
C LEU A 171 -9.30 21.59 -5.42
N PRO A 172 -10.47 22.16 -5.10
CA PRO A 172 -10.57 23.54 -4.65
C PRO A 172 -9.97 23.68 -3.24
N GLU A 173 -9.45 24.85 -3.00
CA GLU A 173 -8.94 25.36 -1.71
C GLU A 173 -9.96 25.24 -0.56
#